data_fd6afe56da8199de97ca2c593acf2fc5
#
_entry.id   fd6afe56da8199de97ca2c593acf2fc5
#
_cell.length_a   1.000
_cell.length_b   1.000
_cell.length_c   1.000
_cell.angle_alpha   90.00
_cell.angle_beta   90.00
_cell.angle_gamma   90.00
#
_symmetry.space_group_name_H-M   'P 1'
#
loop_
_entity.id
_entity.type
_entity.pdbx_description
1 polymer ?
#
loop_
_entity_poly.entity_id
_entity_poly.type
_entity_poly.pdbx_seq_one_letter_code
_entity_poly.pdbx_strand_id
1 'polypeptide(L)'
;MKKLLSVLLLLSMLLSCLLLAGCHGRLVTPEELAAGSEAPAPADASGDEAAASPAETQAAPGANAFAVPASFDENKKITITFWAKNDSNKTQAAIYKKAIEDFQALYPSVTVNLRLYTDYGKIYNDVITNLPTRTTPNVCVTYPDHIATYMTGSGVVVSLEELAADPNYGLGGAALKFDGPSREEIVPQFYDECHIGGVLYALPFMRSTEACYVNKTFVEKLGYELPEVLTWDFVWEVSEAALAKDSQGNYLVNGQKVMIPFIYKSTDNMMIQMLRQLDAGYSTADGEILLFNETTKDLLYTIGEHARSRAFSTFKISSYPGNWLNAGQCIFAVDSTAGATWMGAEAPLLDIPPEQLVEFETAVLPIPQFDPEHPKMISQGPSVCVFYKDDPQEVLASWLFTQFLLTNDTQIAYSETEGYVPVTLKAQ
;
A
#
# COMPACT_ATOMS: atom_id res chain seq x y z
N MET A 1 -28.34 1.32 48.45
CA MET A 1 -27.76 0.56 47.31
C MET A 1 -27.15 1.43 46.24
N LYS A 2 -27.80 2.48 45.70
CA LYS A 2 -27.22 3.32 44.61
C LYS A 2 -25.92 4.07 45.00
N LYS A 3 -25.76 4.55 46.22
CA LYS A 3 -24.54 5.23 46.69
C LYS A 3 -23.33 4.28 46.88
N LEU A 4 -23.57 3.00 47.18
CA LEU A 4 -22.51 2.01 47.32
C LEU A 4 -21.95 1.57 45.97
N LEU A 5 -22.81 1.51 44.94
CA LEU A 5 -22.44 1.16 43.59
C LEU A 5 -21.57 2.27 42.91
N SER A 6 -21.88 3.55 43.21
CA SER A 6 -21.09 4.67 42.68
C SER A 6 -19.69 4.76 43.29
N VAL A 7 -19.54 4.39 44.58
CA VAL A 7 -18.24 4.36 45.26
C VAL A 7 -17.38 3.20 44.72
N LEU A 8 -17.97 2.04 44.43
CA LEU A 8 -17.25 0.91 43.85
C LEU A 8 -16.78 1.20 42.39
N LEU A 9 -17.60 1.91 41.61
CA LEU A 9 -17.21 2.33 40.25
C LEU A 9 -16.06 3.36 40.25
N LEU A 10 -16.09 4.30 41.22
CA LEU A 10 -15.00 5.29 41.37
C LEU A 10 -13.70 4.63 41.86
N LEU A 11 -13.76 3.64 42.74
CA LEU A 11 -12.59 2.89 43.19
C LEU A 11 -12.00 2.03 42.10
N SER A 12 -12.83 1.43 41.20
CA SER A 12 -12.34 0.65 40.04
C SER A 12 -11.69 1.52 38.98
N MET A 13 -12.18 2.74 38.76
CA MET A 13 -11.55 3.72 37.88
C MET A 13 -10.20 4.25 38.42
N LEU A 14 -10.09 4.46 39.73
CA LEU A 14 -8.84 4.86 40.37
C LEU A 14 -7.78 3.74 40.35
N LEU A 15 -8.19 2.49 40.45
CA LEU A 15 -7.28 1.33 40.42
C LEU A 15 -6.75 1.06 38.99
N SER A 16 -7.56 1.33 37.97
CA SER A 16 -7.10 1.24 36.56
C SER A 16 -6.14 2.37 36.16
N CYS A 17 -6.26 3.56 36.76
CA CYS A 17 -5.29 4.65 36.53
C CYS A 17 -3.93 4.41 37.21
N LEU A 18 -3.88 3.64 38.29
CA LEU A 18 -2.63 3.29 38.97
C LEU A 18 -1.84 2.17 38.29
N LEU A 19 -2.47 1.37 37.43
CA LEU A 19 -1.81 0.31 36.66
C LEU A 19 -1.23 0.81 35.33
N LEU A 20 -1.55 2.03 34.91
CA LEU A 20 -1.02 2.66 33.68
C LEU A 20 0.21 3.57 33.90
N ALA A 21 0.66 3.74 35.15
CA ALA A 21 1.80 4.59 35.53
C ALA A 21 3.17 3.85 35.49
N GLY A 22 3.26 2.66 34.91
CA GLY A 22 4.44 1.78 34.96
C GLY A 22 5.34 1.71 33.73
N CYS A 23 5.16 2.57 32.72
CA CYS A 23 6.05 2.60 31.55
C CYS A 23 6.55 4.03 31.27
N HIS A 24 7.36 4.58 32.19
CA HIS A 24 8.24 5.69 31.85
C HIS A 24 9.53 5.11 31.28
N GLY A 25 9.64 5.05 29.96
CA GLY A 25 10.91 4.87 29.30
C GLY A 25 11.83 6.04 29.70
N ARG A 26 12.92 5.74 30.39
CA ARG A 26 13.95 6.71 30.75
C ARG A 26 14.60 7.20 29.45
N LEU A 27 14.52 8.49 29.19
CA LEU A 27 15.30 9.13 28.13
C LEU A 27 16.78 9.00 28.48
N VAL A 28 17.52 8.24 27.71
CA VAL A 28 18.97 8.08 27.83
C VAL A 28 19.63 9.35 27.27
N THR A 29 20.48 9.99 28.04
CA THR A 29 21.20 11.19 27.59
C THR A 29 22.33 10.84 26.64
N PRO A 30 22.78 11.79 25.76
CA PRO A 30 23.90 11.55 24.84
C PRO A 30 25.21 11.11 25.52
N GLU A 31 25.41 11.46 26.80
CA GLU A 31 26.57 11.05 27.58
C GLU A 31 26.51 9.58 28.04
N GLU A 32 25.31 9.06 28.27
CA GLU A 32 25.12 7.62 28.63
C GLU A 32 25.30 6.69 27.42
N LEU A 33 25.09 7.20 26.20
CA LEU A 33 25.35 6.46 24.96
C LEU A 33 26.84 6.36 24.61
N ALA A 34 27.65 7.35 25.05
CA ALA A 34 29.10 7.36 24.81
C ALA A 34 29.91 6.47 25.75
N ALA A 35 29.36 6.12 26.91
CA ALA A 35 30.04 5.29 27.92
C ALA A 35 29.94 3.75 27.71
N GLY A 36 29.18 3.32 26.68
CA GLY A 36 28.91 1.90 26.42
C GLY A 36 29.73 1.23 25.30
N SER A 37 30.67 1.95 24.67
CA SER A 37 31.45 1.41 23.55
C SER A 37 32.94 1.23 23.87
N GLU A 38 33.28 0.30 24.75
CA GLU A 38 34.61 -0.32 24.74
C GLU A 38 34.50 -1.73 24.15
N ALA A 39 34.98 -1.86 22.90
CA ALA A 39 35.17 -3.15 22.25
C ALA A 39 36.46 -3.82 22.77
N PRO A 40 36.48 -5.13 23.03
CA PRO A 40 37.69 -5.85 23.37
C PRO A 40 38.62 -6.01 22.17
N ALA A 41 39.93 -5.80 22.39
CA ALA A 41 40.97 -5.93 21.41
C ALA A 41 41.06 -7.37 20.83
N PRO A 42 41.52 -7.54 19.57
CA PRO A 42 41.63 -8.85 18.95
C PRO A 42 42.85 -9.64 19.47
N ALA A 43 42.63 -10.91 19.79
CA ALA A 43 43.67 -11.85 20.08
C ALA A 43 44.23 -12.47 18.77
N ASP A 44 45.54 -12.46 18.64
CA ASP A 44 46.30 -13.16 17.61
C ASP A 44 46.00 -14.66 17.57
N ALA A 45 45.69 -15.20 16.40
CA ALA A 45 45.80 -16.60 16.11
C ALA A 45 46.24 -16.82 14.66
N SER A 46 47.45 -17.33 14.55
CA SER A 46 48.12 -17.81 13.34
C SER A 46 47.53 -19.15 12.85
N GLY A 47 47.36 -19.24 11.52
CA GLY A 47 47.60 -20.47 10.73
C GLY A 47 46.46 -21.48 10.63
N ASP A 48 45.85 -21.60 9.47
CA ASP A 48 46.02 -22.69 8.51
C ASP A 48 45.07 -22.51 7.31
N GLU A 49 45.67 -22.56 6.13
CA GLU A 49 44.93 -22.61 4.85
C GLU A 49 44.22 -23.97 4.73
N ALA A 50 42.89 -23.93 4.65
CA ALA A 50 42.07 -25.01 4.11
C ALA A 50 41.21 -24.50 2.99
N ALA A 51 41.32 -25.12 1.82
CA ALA A 51 40.65 -24.79 0.57
C ALA A 51 39.13 -24.68 0.73
N ALA A 52 38.60 -23.53 0.30
CA ALA A 52 37.16 -23.28 0.22
C ALA A 52 36.56 -24.11 -0.90
N SER A 53 35.67 -25.03 -0.56
CA SER A 53 34.71 -25.62 -1.47
C SER A 53 33.73 -24.53 -1.97
N PRO A 54 33.17 -24.65 -3.19
CA PRO A 54 32.20 -23.66 -3.70
C PRO A 54 31.02 -23.61 -2.76
N ALA A 55 30.66 -22.39 -2.37
CA ALA A 55 29.44 -22.15 -1.60
C ALA A 55 28.24 -22.66 -2.39
N GLU A 56 27.55 -23.64 -1.87
CA GLU A 56 26.19 -23.97 -2.29
C GLU A 56 25.32 -22.74 -2.08
N THR A 57 24.78 -22.24 -3.18
CA THR A 57 23.74 -21.19 -3.14
C THR A 57 22.57 -21.75 -2.33
N GLN A 58 22.43 -21.33 -1.08
CA GLN A 58 21.24 -21.65 -0.30
C GLN A 58 20.04 -21.07 -1.01
N ALA A 59 19.16 -21.94 -1.48
CA ALA A 59 17.86 -21.56 -2.00
C ALA A 59 17.12 -20.72 -0.94
N ALA A 60 16.47 -19.65 -1.36
CA ALA A 60 15.69 -18.78 -0.50
C ALA A 60 14.74 -19.61 0.40
N PRO A 61 14.62 -19.30 1.70
CA PRO A 61 13.80 -20.09 2.61
C PRO A 61 12.34 -19.99 2.17
N GLY A 62 11.71 -21.09 1.74
CA GLY A 62 10.26 -21.22 1.65
C GLY A 62 9.64 -21.49 0.29
N ALA A 63 10.39 -21.72 -0.79
CA ALA A 63 9.81 -22.15 -2.05
C ALA A 63 9.36 -23.63 -1.95
N ASN A 64 8.16 -23.88 -1.40
CA ASN A 64 7.47 -25.14 -1.63
C ASN A 64 6.94 -25.12 -3.07
N ALA A 65 7.66 -25.77 -3.99
CA ALA A 65 7.16 -26.02 -5.33
C ALA A 65 5.80 -26.75 -5.20
N PHE A 66 4.75 -26.16 -5.74
CA PHE A 66 3.42 -26.75 -5.72
C PHE A 66 3.28 -27.72 -6.90
N ALA A 67 3.01 -29.00 -6.64
CA ALA A 67 2.74 -29.97 -7.68
C ALA A 67 1.31 -29.77 -8.21
N VAL A 68 1.17 -29.23 -9.40
CA VAL A 68 -0.12 -28.99 -10.04
C VAL A 68 -0.83 -30.33 -10.31
N PRO A 69 -2.09 -30.53 -9.86
CA PRO A 69 -2.83 -31.75 -10.19
C PRO A 69 -3.02 -31.92 -11.70
N ALA A 70 -2.92 -33.12 -12.19
CA ALA A 70 -3.06 -33.46 -13.61
C ALA A 70 -4.47 -33.09 -14.17
N SER A 71 -5.48 -33.04 -13.29
CA SER A 71 -6.85 -32.62 -13.63
C SER A 71 -7.54 -31.99 -12.42
N PHE A 72 -8.42 -31.04 -12.70
CA PHE A 72 -9.36 -30.51 -11.71
C PHE A 72 -10.50 -31.53 -11.51
N ASP A 73 -10.76 -31.91 -10.25
CA ASP A 73 -11.83 -32.83 -9.92
C ASP A 73 -13.19 -32.10 -9.79
N GLU A 74 -13.96 -32.10 -10.86
CA GLU A 74 -15.28 -31.44 -10.91
C GLU A 74 -16.34 -32.07 -10.00
N ASN A 75 -16.11 -33.28 -9.52
CA ASN A 75 -17.05 -33.97 -8.63
C ASN A 75 -16.80 -33.70 -7.15
N LYS A 76 -15.59 -33.23 -6.84
CA LYS A 76 -15.19 -32.88 -5.47
C LYS A 76 -15.77 -31.55 -5.05
N LYS A 77 -16.54 -31.53 -3.96
CA LYS A 77 -17.05 -30.30 -3.37
C LYS A 77 -15.90 -29.59 -2.63
N ILE A 78 -15.58 -28.39 -3.09
CA ILE A 78 -14.50 -27.55 -2.56
C ILE A 78 -15.10 -26.24 -2.06
N THR A 79 -14.68 -25.81 -0.88
CA THR A 79 -15.02 -24.49 -0.35
C THR A 79 -13.74 -23.69 -0.14
N ILE A 80 -13.63 -22.55 -0.78
CA ILE A 80 -12.52 -21.62 -0.62
C ILE A 80 -12.99 -20.32 0.04
N THR A 81 -12.10 -19.65 0.76
CA THR A 81 -12.35 -18.35 1.37
C THR A 81 -11.56 -17.28 0.63
N PHE A 82 -12.23 -16.20 0.29
CA PHE A 82 -11.65 -15.04 -0.37
C PHE A 82 -11.74 -13.81 0.53
N TRP A 83 -10.58 -13.23 0.88
CA TRP A 83 -10.49 -12.01 1.68
C TRP A 83 -10.12 -10.83 0.79
N ALA A 84 -10.97 -9.80 0.79
CA ALA A 84 -10.81 -8.62 -0.05
C ALA A 84 -11.18 -7.32 0.68
N LYS A 85 -10.58 -6.22 0.24
CA LYS A 85 -10.97 -4.88 0.69
C LYS A 85 -12.14 -4.39 -0.14
N ASN A 86 -13.10 -3.72 0.45
CA ASN A 86 -14.16 -2.98 -0.25
C ASN A 86 -14.00 -1.48 -0.05
N ASP A 87 -14.51 -0.74 -1.02
CA ASP A 87 -14.63 0.72 -0.96
C ASP A 87 -15.79 1.18 -0.06
N SER A 88 -15.82 2.49 0.24
CA SER A 88 -16.88 3.11 1.02
C SER A 88 -18.24 3.01 0.33
N ASN A 89 -18.26 3.04 -0.99
CA ASN A 89 -19.48 2.99 -1.82
C ASN A 89 -20.00 1.57 -2.04
N LYS A 90 -19.25 0.56 -1.61
CA LYS A 90 -19.59 -0.88 -1.78
C LYS A 90 -19.70 -1.36 -3.23
N THR A 91 -19.23 -0.58 -4.20
CA THR A 91 -19.22 -0.95 -5.62
C THR A 91 -18.27 -2.11 -5.87
N GLN A 92 -17.07 -2.08 -5.29
CA GLN A 92 -16.11 -3.18 -5.34
C GLN A 92 -16.71 -4.48 -4.77
N ALA A 93 -17.48 -4.38 -3.69
CA ALA A 93 -18.15 -5.55 -3.12
C ALA A 93 -19.15 -6.20 -4.08
N ALA A 94 -19.86 -5.40 -4.90
CA ALA A 94 -20.78 -5.93 -5.92
C ALA A 94 -20.03 -6.65 -7.04
N ILE A 95 -18.87 -6.10 -7.47
CA ILE A 95 -18.01 -6.71 -8.48
C ILE A 95 -17.47 -8.07 -7.99
N TYR A 96 -16.96 -8.14 -6.76
CA TYR A 96 -16.51 -9.41 -6.19
C TYR A 96 -17.64 -10.47 -6.15
N LYS A 97 -18.84 -10.07 -5.74
CA LYS A 97 -19.99 -10.99 -5.72
C LYS A 97 -20.34 -11.47 -7.11
N LYS A 98 -20.37 -10.58 -8.10
CA LYS A 98 -20.63 -10.94 -9.50
C LYS A 98 -19.57 -11.90 -10.03
N ALA A 99 -18.28 -11.61 -9.79
CA ALA A 99 -17.19 -12.50 -10.18
C ALA A 99 -17.31 -13.88 -9.53
N ILE A 100 -17.72 -13.96 -8.26
CA ILE A 100 -17.95 -15.22 -7.56
C ILE A 100 -19.11 -15.98 -8.18
N GLU A 101 -20.23 -15.32 -8.45
CA GLU A 101 -21.41 -15.95 -9.08
C GLU A 101 -21.05 -16.52 -10.45
N ASP A 102 -20.36 -15.77 -11.29
CA ASP A 102 -19.95 -16.19 -12.64
C ASP A 102 -18.93 -17.34 -12.58
N PHE A 103 -17.95 -17.26 -11.69
CA PHE A 103 -16.99 -18.33 -11.47
C PHE A 103 -17.66 -19.62 -11.03
N GLN A 104 -18.58 -19.56 -10.06
CA GLN A 104 -19.30 -20.72 -9.57
C GLN A 104 -20.27 -21.33 -10.62
N ALA A 105 -20.75 -20.52 -11.56
CA ALA A 105 -21.53 -21.04 -12.69
C ALA A 105 -20.68 -21.93 -13.62
N LEU A 106 -19.38 -21.62 -13.78
CA LEU A 106 -18.42 -22.40 -14.56
C LEU A 106 -17.87 -23.60 -13.77
N TYR A 107 -17.68 -23.43 -12.48
CA TYR A 107 -17.13 -24.43 -11.55
C TYR A 107 -18.12 -24.73 -10.42
N PRO A 108 -19.26 -25.43 -10.68
CA PRO A 108 -20.33 -25.58 -9.70
C PRO A 108 -19.98 -26.47 -8.50
N SER A 109 -18.85 -27.13 -8.53
CA SER A 109 -18.29 -27.87 -7.39
C SER A 109 -17.56 -26.98 -6.41
N VAL A 110 -17.25 -25.73 -6.76
CA VAL A 110 -16.54 -24.77 -5.92
C VAL A 110 -17.50 -23.77 -5.30
N THR A 111 -17.39 -23.57 -4.01
CA THR A 111 -18.06 -22.49 -3.27
C THR A 111 -17.01 -21.48 -2.81
N VAL A 112 -17.23 -20.19 -3.10
CA VAL A 112 -16.34 -19.10 -2.68
C VAL A 112 -17.01 -18.26 -1.60
N ASN A 113 -16.44 -18.27 -0.40
CA ASN A 113 -16.90 -17.47 0.74
C ASN A 113 -16.13 -16.16 0.81
N LEU A 114 -16.81 -15.06 0.48
CA LEU A 114 -16.23 -13.70 0.52
C LEU A 114 -16.25 -13.14 1.93
N ARG A 115 -15.09 -12.63 2.40
CA ARG A 115 -14.97 -11.78 3.58
C ARG A 115 -14.43 -10.42 3.17
N LEU A 116 -15.15 -9.37 3.50
CA LEU A 116 -14.81 -7.98 3.17
C LEU A 116 -14.21 -7.25 4.37
N TYR A 117 -13.22 -6.43 4.08
CA TYR A 117 -12.50 -5.60 5.04
C TYR A 117 -12.56 -4.13 4.62
N THR A 118 -12.46 -3.22 5.56
CA THR A 118 -12.48 -1.77 5.30
C THR A 118 -11.12 -1.22 4.86
N ASP A 119 -10.02 -1.92 5.16
CA ASP A 119 -8.67 -1.52 4.76
C ASP A 119 -7.73 -2.73 4.69
N TYR A 120 -6.60 -2.56 3.97
CA TYR A 120 -5.59 -3.61 3.79
C TYR A 120 -4.82 -3.94 5.07
N GLY A 121 -4.65 -2.97 5.98
CA GLY A 121 -3.98 -3.20 7.26
C GLY A 121 -4.73 -4.19 8.15
N LYS A 122 -6.08 -4.17 8.09
CA LYS A 122 -6.89 -5.18 8.80
C LYS A 122 -6.76 -6.56 8.17
N ILE A 123 -6.72 -6.66 6.83
CA ILE A 123 -6.44 -7.93 6.16
C ILE A 123 -5.09 -8.46 6.61
N TYR A 124 -4.05 -7.62 6.55
CA TYR A 124 -2.69 -7.96 6.97
C TYR A 124 -2.65 -8.50 8.40
N ASN A 125 -3.22 -7.77 9.36
CA ASN A 125 -3.23 -8.17 10.76
C ASN A 125 -3.98 -9.50 10.99
N ASP A 126 -5.12 -9.69 10.32
CA ASP A 126 -5.88 -10.94 10.41
C ASP A 126 -5.10 -12.10 9.79
N VAL A 127 -4.43 -11.92 8.66
CA VAL A 127 -3.57 -12.96 8.08
C VAL A 127 -2.47 -13.34 9.06
N ILE A 128 -1.71 -12.38 9.58
CA ILE A 128 -0.63 -12.64 10.56
C ILE A 128 -1.15 -13.41 11.78
N THR A 129 -2.32 -13.03 12.29
CA THR A 129 -2.94 -13.70 13.45
C THR A 129 -3.33 -15.15 13.14
N ASN A 130 -3.70 -15.45 11.91
CA ASN A 130 -4.14 -16.78 11.48
C ASN A 130 -3.00 -17.70 10.98
N LEU A 131 -1.78 -17.17 10.77
CA LEU A 131 -0.61 -17.96 10.37
C LEU A 131 -0.30 -19.12 11.32
N PRO A 132 -0.18 -18.90 12.65
CA PRO A 132 0.18 -19.99 13.58
C PRO A 132 -0.84 -21.12 13.66
N THR A 133 -2.11 -20.80 13.41
CA THR A 133 -3.23 -21.76 13.47
C THR A 133 -3.55 -22.40 12.12
N ARG A 134 -2.88 -21.97 11.04
CA ARG A 134 -3.14 -22.40 9.65
C ARG A 134 -4.58 -22.18 9.21
N THR A 135 -5.22 -21.12 9.73
CA THR A 135 -6.58 -20.71 9.38
C THR A 135 -6.62 -19.48 8.45
N THR A 136 -5.54 -19.26 7.70
CA THR A 136 -5.45 -18.26 6.64
C THR A 136 -6.53 -18.47 5.57
N PRO A 137 -6.93 -17.41 4.83
CA PRO A 137 -7.84 -17.60 3.68
C PRO A 137 -7.18 -18.49 2.61
N ASN A 138 -7.96 -18.87 1.61
CA ASN A 138 -7.43 -19.53 0.41
C ASN A 138 -6.85 -18.48 -0.54
N VAL A 139 -7.57 -17.39 -0.74
CA VAL A 139 -7.23 -16.29 -1.66
C VAL A 139 -7.33 -14.97 -0.91
N CYS A 140 -6.34 -14.12 -1.08
CA CYS A 140 -6.26 -12.84 -0.38
C CYS A 140 -5.83 -11.71 -1.30
N VAL A 141 -6.59 -10.63 -1.31
CA VAL A 141 -6.16 -9.36 -1.93
C VAL A 141 -5.25 -8.62 -0.94
N THR A 142 -4.01 -8.37 -1.34
CA THR A 142 -2.97 -7.83 -0.46
C THR A 142 -1.85 -7.15 -1.26
N TYR A 143 -0.85 -6.62 -0.59
CA TYR A 143 0.32 -6.03 -1.23
C TYR A 143 1.52 -6.99 -1.23
N PRO A 144 2.46 -6.89 -2.20
CA PRO A 144 3.66 -7.74 -2.24
C PRO A 144 4.53 -7.66 -0.97
N ASP A 145 4.67 -6.49 -0.36
CA ASP A 145 5.40 -6.30 0.90
C ASP A 145 4.70 -7.02 2.09
N HIS A 146 3.38 -7.04 2.11
CA HIS A 146 2.62 -7.85 3.07
C HIS A 146 2.88 -9.34 2.87
N ILE A 147 2.92 -9.81 1.60
CA ILE A 147 3.20 -11.22 1.27
C ILE A 147 4.59 -11.61 1.77
N ALA A 148 5.60 -10.75 1.61
CA ALA A 148 6.94 -10.99 2.14
C ALA A 148 6.92 -11.27 3.65
N THR A 149 6.07 -10.54 4.41
CA THR A 149 5.89 -10.80 5.84
C THR A 149 5.15 -12.13 6.09
N TYR A 150 4.15 -12.50 5.29
CA TYR A 150 3.45 -13.78 5.43
C TYR A 150 4.40 -14.97 5.23
N MET A 151 5.39 -14.81 4.35
CA MET A 151 6.39 -15.83 4.05
C MET A 151 7.37 -16.13 5.20
N THR A 152 7.40 -15.31 6.26
CA THR A 152 8.16 -15.62 7.48
C THR A 152 7.66 -16.91 8.16
N GLY A 153 6.40 -17.31 7.89
CA GLY A 153 5.90 -18.64 8.15
C GLY A 153 6.25 -19.59 6.99
N SER A 154 7.12 -20.57 7.21
CA SER A 154 7.59 -21.50 6.19
C SER A 154 6.42 -22.16 5.44
N GLY A 155 6.39 -22.00 4.10
CA GLY A 155 5.47 -22.69 3.19
C GLY A 155 4.00 -22.30 3.30
N VAL A 156 3.70 -21.08 3.79
CA VAL A 156 2.31 -20.62 4.00
C VAL A 156 1.69 -20.04 2.73
N VAL A 157 2.49 -19.30 1.94
CA VAL A 157 2.06 -18.76 0.64
C VAL A 157 2.53 -19.70 -0.46
N VAL A 158 1.66 -20.00 -1.41
CA VAL A 158 1.98 -20.88 -2.54
C VAL A 158 2.87 -20.14 -3.53
N SER A 159 3.98 -20.79 -3.96
CA SER A 159 4.68 -20.36 -5.17
C SER A 159 3.77 -20.58 -6.36
N LEU A 160 3.56 -19.56 -7.16
CA LEU A 160 2.68 -19.61 -8.33
C LEU A 160 3.42 -19.99 -9.62
N GLU A 161 4.74 -20.23 -9.58
CA GLU A 161 5.55 -20.51 -10.77
C GLU A 161 5.00 -21.70 -11.58
N GLU A 162 4.86 -22.86 -10.92
CA GLU A 162 4.36 -24.07 -11.57
C GLU A 162 2.89 -23.93 -11.99
N LEU A 163 2.09 -23.24 -11.19
CA LEU A 163 0.70 -22.96 -11.50
C LEU A 163 0.58 -22.05 -12.72
N ALA A 164 1.37 -20.98 -12.79
CA ALA A 164 1.33 -20.03 -13.91
C ALA A 164 1.82 -20.65 -15.23
N ALA A 165 2.78 -21.57 -15.16
CA ALA A 165 3.38 -22.23 -16.31
C ALA A 165 2.60 -23.48 -16.79
N ASP A 166 1.60 -23.95 -16.03
CA ASP A 166 0.88 -25.18 -16.39
C ASP A 166 0.11 -25.01 -17.71
N PRO A 167 0.27 -25.93 -18.68
CA PRO A 167 -0.35 -25.78 -20.01
C PRO A 167 -1.88 -25.91 -20.00
N ASN A 168 -2.46 -26.53 -18.96
CA ASN A 168 -3.89 -26.74 -18.84
C ASN A 168 -4.57 -25.70 -17.96
N TYR A 169 -4.00 -25.42 -16.79
CA TYR A 169 -4.61 -24.58 -15.76
C TYR A 169 -3.82 -23.31 -15.50
N GLY A 170 -2.70 -23.08 -16.20
CA GLY A 170 -1.90 -21.87 -16.07
C GLY A 170 -2.48 -20.66 -16.79
N LEU A 171 -1.69 -19.60 -16.91
CA LEU A 171 -2.10 -18.38 -17.60
C LEU A 171 -2.36 -18.68 -19.09
N GLY A 172 -3.61 -18.44 -19.55
CA GLY A 172 -4.05 -18.81 -20.88
C GLY A 172 -4.18 -20.32 -21.10
N GLY A 173 -4.28 -21.10 -20.04
CA GLY A 173 -4.30 -22.58 -20.07
C GLY A 173 -5.47 -23.17 -20.84
N ALA A 174 -5.22 -24.32 -21.51
CA ALA A 174 -6.16 -24.93 -22.43
C ALA A 174 -7.42 -25.53 -21.77
N ALA A 175 -7.37 -25.81 -20.46
CA ALA A 175 -8.50 -26.39 -19.70
C ALA A 175 -9.28 -25.35 -18.87
N LEU A 176 -8.95 -24.05 -18.99
CA LEU A 176 -9.73 -22.99 -18.36
C LEU A 176 -11.14 -22.93 -18.97
N LYS A 177 -12.16 -22.76 -18.12
CA LYS A 177 -13.56 -22.58 -18.56
C LYS A 177 -13.94 -21.11 -18.80
N PHE A 178 -12.98 -20.21 -18.80
CA PHE A 178 -13.13 -18.76 -18.99
C PHE A 178 -11.98 -18.22 -19.82
N ASP A 179 -12.17 -17.04 -20.40
CA ASP A 179 -11.13 -16.29 -21.12
C ASP A 179 -10.21 -15.59 -20.09
N GLY A 180 -9.27 -16.35 -19.53
CA GLY A 180 -8.25 -15.84 -18.60
C GLY A 180 -7.09 -15.23 -19.38
N PRO A 181 -6.36 -14.24 -18.79
CA PRO A 181 -5.23 -13.64 -19.47
C PRO A 181 -4.09 -14.66 -19.67
N SER A 182 -3.44 -14.59 -20.84
CA SER A 182 -2.12 -15.20 -21.00
C SER A 182 -1.05 -14.37 -20.26
N ARG A 183 0.17 -14.94 -20.13
CA ARG A 183 1.28 -14.21 -19.50
C ARG A 183 1.60 -12.91 -20.24
N GLU A 184 1.53 -12.93 -21.57
CA GLU A 184 1.84 -11.81 -22.46
C GLU A 184 0.79 -10.68 -22.38
N GLU A 185 -0.43 -11.01 -21.97
CA GLU A 185 -1.50 -10.03 -21.76
C GLU A 185 -1.37 -9.27 -20.43
N ILE A 186 -0.65 -9.81 -19.46
CA ILE A 186 -0.39 -9.11 -18.20
C ILE A 186 0.78 -8.13 -18.42
N VAL A 187 0.58 -6.86 -18.03
CA VAL A 187 1.61 -5.81 -18.13
C VAL A 187 2.89 -6.29 -17.44
N PRO A 188 4.03 -6.35 -18.17
CA PRO A 188 5.25 -6.95 -17.64
C PRO A 188 5.70 -6.40 -16.30
N GLN A 189 5.75 -5.08 -16.15
CA GLN A 189 6.15 -4.42 -14.91
C GLN A 189 5.27 -4.86 -13.72
N PHE A 190 3.95 -4.93 -13.90
CA PHE A 190 3.02 -5.30 -12.83
C PHE A 190 3.17 -6.77 -12.42
N TYR A 191 3.51 -7.63 -13.39
CA TYR A 191 3.80 -9.03 -13.11
C TYR A 191 5.12 -9.20 -12.37
N ASP A 192 6.15 -8.46 -12.78
CA ASP A 192 7.48 -8.53 -12.18
C ASP A 192 7.47 -8.06 -10.71
N GLU A 193 6.62 -7.09 -10.36
CA GLU A 193 6.41 -6.63 -8.98
C GLU A 193 5.87 -7.73 -8.04
N CYS A 194 5.31 -8.82 -8.57
CA CYS A 194 4.77 -9.93 -7.79
C CYS A 194 5.81 -11.00 -7.47
N HIS A 195 7.08 -10.82 -7.89
CA HIS A 195 8.17 -11.71 -7.54
C HIS A 195 8.85 -11.25 -6.24
N ILE A 196 9.02 -12.17 -5.32
CA ILE A 196 9.72 -11.96 -4.06
C ILE A 196 10.90 -12.93 -4.02
N GLY A 197 12.12 -12.41 -3.93
CA GLY A 197 13.32 -13.23 -4.05
C GLY A 197 13.43 -13.99 -5.39
N GLY A 198 12.88 -13.43 -6.46
CA GLY A 198 12.90 -14.02 -7.80
C GLY A 198 11.83 -15.11 -8.04
N VAL A 199 10.90 -15.34 -7.11
CA VAL A 199 9.82 -16.34 -7.21
C VAL A 199 8.46 -15.64 -7.23
N LEU A 200 7.57 -16.05 -8.12
CA LEU A 200 6.22 -15.51 -8.25
C LEU A 200 5.33 -15.99 -7.08
N TYR A 201 4.81 -15.06 -6.27
CA TYR A 201 3.92 -15.37 -5.13
C TYR A 201 2.54 -14.74 -5.23
N ALA A 202 2.29 -13.90 -6.23
CA ALA A 202 0.99 -13.29 -6.45
C ALA A 202 0.74 -13.05 -7.93
N LEU A 203 -0.51 -12.75 -8.28
CA LEU A 203 -0.84 -12.08 -9.53
C LEU A 203 -1.18 -10.61 -9.24
N PRO A 204 -0.81 -9.67 -10.13
CA PRO A 204 -1.26 -8.29 -9.98
C PRO A 204 -2.78 -8.26 -10.14
N PHE A 205 -3.47 -7.45 -9.33
CA PHE A 205 -4.94 -7.37 -9.41
C PHE A 205 -5.40 -6.03 -9.98
N MET A 206 -5.00 -4.93 -9.37
CA MET A 206 -5.22 -3.56 -9.82
C MET A 206 -3.98 -2.73 -9.55
N ARG A 207 -3.74 -1.71 -10.37
CA ARG A 207 -2.64 -0.78 -10.16
C ARG A 207 -3.15 0.65 -10.06
N SER A 208 -2.41 1.44 -9.35
CA SER A 208 -2.57 2.88 -9.22
C SER A 208 -1.20 3.53 -9.08
N THR A 209 -1.19 4.84 -9.04
CA THR A 209 -0.02 5.64 -8.65
C THR A 209 -0.47 6.73 -7.71
N GLU A 210 0.38 7.69 -7.43
CA GLU A 210 0.01 8.92 -6.75
C GLU A 210 -0.01 10.08 -7.74
N ALA A 211 -0.94 11.00 -7.54
CA ALA A 211 -1.05 12.24 -8.29
C ALA A 211 -1.07 13.44 -7.36
N CYS A 212 -0.64 14.59 -7.84
CA CYS A 212 -0.78 15.85 -7.16
C CYS A 212 -2.06 16.56 -7.66
N TYR A 213 -3.02 16.71 -6.78
CA TYR A 213 -4.25 17.47 -7.01
C TYR A 213 -4.01 18.90 -6.56
N VAL A 214 -4.17 19.83 -7.48
CA VAL A 214 -3.75 21.22 -7.28
C VAL A 214 -4.94 22.17 -7.34
N ASN A 215 -5.06 23.05 -6.35
CA ASN A 215 -5.91 24.21 -6.42
C ASN A 215 -5.24 25.27 -7.31
N LYS A 216 -5.47 25.19 -8.62
CA LYS A 216 -4.85 26.07 -9.62
C LYS A 216 -5.20 27.53 -9.38
N THR A 217 -6.44 27.82 -9.00
CA THR A 217 -6.89 29.17 -8.67
C THR A 217 -6.02 29.83 -7.59
N PHE A 218 -5.56 29.08 -6.59
CA PHE A 218 -4.73 29.62 -5.53
C PHE A 218 -3.27 29.80 -5.97
N VAL A 219 -2.77 28.94 -6.83
CA VAL A 219 -1.43 29.09 -7.45
C VAL A 219 -1.39 30.42 -8.23
N GLU A 220 -2.39 30.66 -9.08
CA GLU A 220 -2.51 31.88 -9.89
C GLU A 220 -2.73 33.14 -9.02
N LYS A 221 -3.54 33.03 -7.96
CA LYS A 221 -3.79 34.12 -7.00
C LYS A 221 -2.53 34.54 -6.26
N LEU A 222 -1.59 33.61 -6.05
CA LEU A 222 -0.27 33.89 -5.46
C LEU A 222 0.72 34.49 -6.48
N GLY A 223 0.33 34.60 -7.76
CA GLY A 223 1.14 35.17 -8.83
C GLY A 223 2.02 34.18 -9.55
N TYR A 224 1.80 32.89 -9.38
CA TYR A 224 2.55 31.82 -10.05
C TYR A 224 1.76 31.27 -11.24
N GLU A 225 2.47 30.78 -12.24
CA GLU A 225 1.94 30.00 -13.34
C GLU A 225 2.17 28.52 -13.06
N LEU A 226 1.13 27.69 -13.17
CA LEU A 226 1.23 26.26 -12.91
C LEU A 226 1.98 25.57 -14.06
N PRO A 227 3.17 24.93 -13.81
CA PRO A 227 3.90 24.25 -14.86
C PRO A 227 3.23 22.92 -15.26
N GLU A 228 3.54 22.41 -16.45
CA GLU A 228 3.06 21.10 -16.90
C GLU A 228 3.64 19.94 -16.04
N VAL A 229 4.86 20.09 -15.57
CA VAL A 229 5.51 19.14 -14.65
C VAL A 229 5.91 19.87 -13.38
N LEU A 230 5.37 19.43 -12.27
CA LEU A 230 5.72 19.99 -10.95
C LEU A 230 7.13 19.60 -10.55
N THR A 231 7.85 20.55 -9.99
CA THR A 231 9.11 20.29 -9.26
C THR A 231 8.90 20.43 -7.76
N TRP A 232 9.75 19.77 -6.96
CA TRP A 232 9.74 19.94 -5.50
C TRP A 232 9.99 21.39 -5.11
N ASP A 233 10.93 22.07 -5.78
CA ASP A 233 11.23 23.48 -5.53
C ASP A 233 10.02 24.39 -5.77
N PHE A 234 9.29 24.18 -6.88
CA PHE A 234 8.08 24.94 -7.16
C PHE A 234 7.01 24.73 -6.07
N VAL A 235 6.79 23.48 -5.67
CA VAL A 235 5.79 23.16 -4.65
C VAL A 235 6.18 23.78 -3.30
N TRP A 236 7.45 23.72 -2.92
CA TRP A 236 7.95 24.36 -1.69
C TRP A 236 7.81 25.87 -1.74
N GLU A 237 8.23 26.52 -2.83
CA GLU A 237 8.15 27.97 -3.00
C GLU A 237 6.71 28.51 -2.89
N VAL A 238 5.78 27.91 -3.65
CA VAL A 238 4.38 28.32 -3.62
C VAL A 238 3.76 28.04 -2.24
N SER A 239 4.11 26.94 -1.61
CA SER A 239 3.61 26.57 -0.28
C SER A 239 4.07 27.56 0.80
N GLU A 240 5.31 28.02 0.76
CA GLU A 240 5.80 29.04 1.68
C GLU A 240 5.16 30.41 1.40
N ALA A 241 4.98 30.79 0.13
CA ALA A 241 4.29 32.03 -0.23
C ALA A 241 2.84 32.07 0.28
N ALA A 242 2.17 30.93 0.33
CA ALA A 242 0.80 30.81 0.81
C ALA A 242 0.63 31.06 2.33
N LEU A 243 1.72 31.10 3.10
CA LEU A 243 1.69 31.34 4.55
C LEU A 243 1.49 32.80 4.95
N ALA A 244 1.52 33.73 3.98
CA ALA A 244 1.30 35.16 4.24
C ALA A 244 -0.08 35.43 4.85
N LYS A 245 -0.13 36.30 5.89
CA LYS A 245 -1.32 36.63 6.64
C LYS A 245 -1.60 38.11 6.69
N ASP A 246 -2.87 38.45 6.84
CA ASP A 246 -3.35 39.79 7.14
C ASP A 246 -3.11 40.16 8.63
N SER A 247 -3.45 41.40 8.99
CA SER A 247 -3.37 41.89 10.37
C SER A 247 -4.30 41.21 11.36
N GLN A 248 -5.31 40.48 10.86
CA GLN A 248 -6.28 39.70 11.65
C GLN A 248 -5.84 38.23 11.80
N GLY A 249 -4.74 37.83 11.15
CA GLY A 249 -4.18 36.50 11.19
C GLY A 249 -4.86 35.51 10.22
N ASN A 250 -5.65 36.00 9.25
CA ASN A 250 -6.16 35.17 8.17
C ASN A 250 -5.09 35.02 7.08
N TYR A 251 -5.03 33.84 6.46
CA TYR A 251 -4.15 33.64 5.31
C TYR A 251 -4.65 34.44 4.10
N LEU A 252 -3.75 35.19 3.45
CA LEU A 252 -4.13 36.06 2.32
C LEU A 252 -4.71 35.27 1.13
N VAL A 253 -4.23 34.04 0.92
CA VAL A 253 -4.63 33.23 -0.22
C VAL A 253 -6.10 32.78 -0.13
N ASN A 254 -6.59 32.42 1.06
CA ASN A 254 -7.94 31.89 1.25
C ASN A 254 -8.85 32.71 2.18
N GLY A 255 -8.32 33.70 2.88
CA GLY A 255 -9.06 34.50 3.87
C GLY A 255 -9.45 33.76 5.13
N GLN A 256 -8.93 32.56 5.35
CA GLN A 256 -9.26 31.67 6.49
C GLN A 256 -8.14 31.67 7.54
N LYS A 257 -8.47 31.15 8.73
CA LYS A 257 -7.49 30.96 9.82
C LYS A 257 -6.70 29.68 9.70
N VAL A 258 -7.08 28.81 8.78
CA VAL A 258 -6.50 27.49 8.57
C VAL A 258 -5.97 27.39 7.14
N MET A 259 -4.73 26.94 7.01
CA MET A 259 -4.07 26.65 5.75
C MET A 259 -2.94 25.65 6.01
N ILE A 260 -2.91 24.59 5.24
CA ILE A 260 -1.78 23.69 5.08
C ILE A 260 -1.52 23.61 3.58
N PRO A 261 -0.62 24.42 3.04
CA PRO A 261 -0.46 24.58 1.61
C PRO A 261 -0.15 23.29 0.86
N PHE A 262 0.69 22.43 1.43
CA PHE A 262 1.05 21.15 0.84
C PHE A 262 0.79 20.00 1.81
N ILE A 263 0.05 19.00 1.34
CA ILE A 263 -0.27 17.77 2.07
C ILE A 263 0.15 16.56 1.25
N TYR A 264 0.93 15.68 1.83
CA TYR A 264 1.26 14.38 1.28
C TYR A 264 0.71 13.27 2.18
N LYS A 265 -0.16 12.41 1.67
CA LYS A 265 -0.88 11.44 2.50
C LYS A 265 0.01 10.29 2.97
N SER A 266 0.74 9.65 2.07
CA SER A 266 1.60 8.50 2.38
C SER A 266 3.04 8.95 2.57
N THR A 267 3.50 8.98 3.81
CA THR A 267 4.90 9.30 4.14
C THR A 267 5.89 8.28 3.59
N ASP A 268 5.49 7.01 3.55
CA ASP A 268 6.34 5.93 3.08
C ASP A 268 6.56 6.07 1.56
N ASN A 269 5.48 6.27 0.80
CA ASN A 269 5.57 6.51 -0.64
C ASN A 269 6.36 7.79 -0.96
N MET A 270 6.15 8.87 -0.20
CA MET A 270 6.91 10.10 -0.38
C MET A 270 8.42 9.84 -0.26
N MET A 271 8.85 9.13 0.78
CA MET A 271 10.27 8.82 0.99
C MET A 271 10.81 7.92 -0.12
N ILE A 272 10.08 6.87 -0.49
CA ILE A 272 10.49 5.95 -1.57
C ILE A 272 10.66 6.72 -2.89
N GLN A 273 9.68 7.55 -3.26
CA GLN A 273 9.71 8.32 -4.51
C GLN A 273 10.83 9.35 -4.53
N MET A 274 10.98 10.14 -3.46
CA MET A 274 12.02 11.16 -3.37
C MET A 274 13.42 10.54 -3.45
N LEU A 275 13.68 9.46 -2.72
CA LEU A 275 14.96 8.76 -2.78
C LEU A 275 15.21 8.15 -4.16
N ARG A 276 14.17 7.57 -4.78
CA ARG A 276 14.28 7.01 -6.12
C ARG A 276 14.54 8.06 -7.19
N GLN A 277 13.94 9.24 -7.07
CA GLN A 277 14.20 10.38 -7.96
C GLN A 277 15.64 10.88 -7.83
N LEU A 278 16.23 10.81 -6.64
CA LEU A 278 17.61 11.20 -6.36
C LEU A 278 18.63 10.07 -6.61
N ASP A 279 18.21 8.94 -7.20
CA ASP A 279 19.02 7.72 -7.35
C ASP A 279 19.65 7.22 -6.04
N ALA A 280 19.03 7.57 -4.92
CA ALA A 280 19.37 7.06 -3.59
C ALA A 280 18.58 5.80 -3.29
N GLY A 281 19.21 4.83 -2.61
CA GLY A 281 18.56 3.58 -2.27
C GLY A 281 17.60 3.71 -1.09
N TYR A 282 16.51 2.93 -1.12
CA TYR A 282 15.65 2.67 0.04
C TYR A 282 16.02 1.34 0.71
N SER A 283 16.05 0.28 -0.08
CA SER A 283 16.53 -1.05 0.32
C SER A 283 17.00 -1.84 -0.91
N THR A 284 17.74 -2.91 -0.69
CA THR A 284 18.14 -3.86 -1.74
C THR A 284 17.23 -5.09 -1.76
N ALA A 285 17.29 -5.87 -2.85
CA ALA A 285 16.59 -7.15 -2.95
C ALA A 285 17.05 -8.18 -1.89
N ASP A 286 18.30 -8.05 -1.41
CA ASP A 286 18.88 -8.91 -0.36
C ASP A 286 18.52 -8.46 1.06
N GLY A 287 17.68 -7.40 1.18
CA GLY A 287 17.18 -6.91 2.46
C GLY A 287 18.08 -5.91 3.18
N GLU A 288 19.12 -5.38 2.52
CA GLU A 288 19.91 -4.28 3.07
C GLU A 288 19.07 -2.99 3.09
N ILE A 289 19.13 -2.27 4.21
CA ILE A 289 18.44 -0.99 4.37
C ILE A 289 19.41 0.14 4.06
N LEU A 290 19.11 0.93 3.03
CA LEU A 290 19.98 1.99 2.50
C LEU A 290 19.63 3.40 3.00
N LEU A 291 18.72 3.52 3.96
CA LEU A 291 18.19 4.81 4.44
C LEU A 291 19.19 5.66 5.26
N PHE A 292 20.27 5.06 5.76
CA PHE A 292 21.21 5.74 6.65
C PHE A 292 22.38 6.36 5.86
N ASN A 293 22.09 7.43 5.10
CA ASN A 293 23.05 8.14 4.27
C ASN A 293 22.80 9.65 4.29
N GLU A 294 23.75 10.46 3.77
CA GLU A 294 23.65 11.93 3.77
C GLU A 294 22.48 12.43 2.91
N THR A 295 22.19 11.80 1.76
CA THR A 295 21.05 12.19 0.91
C THR A 295 19.72 12.08 1.66
N THR A 296 19.51 10.99 2.37
CA THR A 296 18.31 10.81 3.21
C THR A 296 18.24 11.84 4.33
N LYS A 297 19.38 12.12 4.96
CA LYS A 297 19.48 13.10 6.03
C LYS A 297 19.14 14.51 5.54
N ASP A 298 19.72 14.94 4.42
CA ASP A 298 19.45 16.26 3.83
C ASP A 298 18.00 16.41 3.41
N LEU A 299 17.42 15.35 2.83
CA LEU A 299 16.01 15.27 2.47
C LEU A 299 15.10 15.45 3.70
N LEU A 300 15.39 14.74 4.80
CA LEU A 300 14.64 14.87 6.05
C LEU A 300 14.75 16.26 6.67
N TYR A 301 15.90 16.92 6.56
CA TYR A 301 16.07 18.31 6.99
C TYR A 301 15.20 19.26 6.16
N THR A 302 15.21 19.14 4.84
CA THR A 302 14.38 19.97 3.94
C THR A 302 12.89 19.79 4.25
N ILE A 303 12.40 18.55 4.33
CA ILE A 303 11.02 18.25 4.70
C ILE A 303 10.68 18.83 6.09
N GLY A 304 11.60 18.66 7.04
CA GLY A 304 11.46 19.17 8.41
C GLY A 304 11.41 20.69 8.50
N GLU A 305 12.08 21.44 7.61
CA GLU A 305 12.00 22.89 7.53
C GLU A 305 10.60 23.35 7.09
N HIS A 306 10.07 22.78 6.02
CA HIS A 306 8.74 23.10 5.52
C HIS A 306 7.61 22.63 6.46
N ALA A 307 7.83 21.56 7.21
CA ALA A 307 6.91 21.15 8.27
C ALA A 307 6.92 22.13 9.47
N ARG A 308 8.09 22.66 9.83
CA ARG A 308 8.23 23.68 10.90
C ARG A 308 7.61 25.01 10.53
N SER A 309 7.74 25.46 9.29
CA SER A 309 7.08 26.67 8.77
C SER A 309 5.56 26.49 8.68
N ARG A 310 5.06 25.27 8.62
CA ARG A 310 3.68 24.85 8.34
C ARG A 310 3.28 24.92 6.86
N ALA A 311 4.23 25.05 5.96
CA ALA A 311 4.02 24.95 4.53
C ALA A 311 3.65 23.53 4.11
N PHE A 312 4.08 22.53 4.88
CA PHE A 312 3.87 21.10 4.64
C PHE A 312 3.30 20.38 5.84
N SER A 313 2.47 19.39 5.58
CA SER A 313 2.04 18.40 6.57
C SER A 313 1.77 17.03 5.95
N THR A 314 1.79 16.04 6.82
CA THR A 314 1.34 14.68 6.52
C THR A 314 0.41 14.22 7.63
N PHE A 315 -0.56 13.35 7.29
CA PHE A 315 -1.54 12.87 8.27
C PHE A 315 -1.33 11.39 8.56
N LYS A 316 -1.07 11.08 9.81
CA LYS A 316 -0.97 9.69 10.29
C LYS A 316 -2.34 9.02 10.51
N ILE A 317 -3.42 9.81 10.67
CA ILE A 317 -4.71 9.29 11.15
C ILE A 317 -5.84 9.94 10.36
N SER A 318 -6.62 9.13 9.66
CA SER A 318 -7.99 9.32 9.15
C SER A 318 -8.41 10.65 8.52
N SER A 319 -7.50 11.55 8.20
CA SER A 319 -7.81 12.73 7.39
C SER A 319 -7.38 12.51 5.95
N TYR A 320 -8.30 12.77 5.04
CA TYR A 320 -8.01 12.71 3.61
C TYR A 320 -7.61 14.10 3.13
N PRO A 321 -6.51 14.24 2.35
CA PRO A 321 -6.09 15.51 1.77
C PRO A 321 -7.20 16.20 1.00
N GLY A 322 -8.09 15.44 0.37
CA GLY A 322 -9.25 15.93 -0.35
C GLY A 322 -10.15 16.86 0.47
N ASN A 323 -10.39 16.57 1.74
CA ASN A 323 -11.20 17.44 2.60
C ASN A 323 -10.58 18.83 2.77
N TRP A 324 -9.25 18.90 2.91
CA TRP A 324 -8.52 20.17 3.03
C TRP A 324 -8.46 20.91 1.70
N LEU A 325 -8.23 20.20 0.59
CA LEU A 325 -8.23 20.78 -0.74
C LEU A 325 -9.60 21.38 -1.05
N ASN A 326 -10.68 20.61 -0.85
CA ASN A 326 -12.05 21.00 -1.18
C ASN A 326 -12.58 22.14 -0.27
N ALA A 327 -12.07 22.24 0.96
CA ALA A 327 -12.34 23.38 1.85
C ALA A 327 -11.49 24.62 1.54
N GLY A 328 -10.66 24.61 0.51
CA GLY A 328 -9.75 25.70 0.18
C GLY A 328 -8.68 25.94 1.25
N GLN A 329 -8.28 24.91 1.95
CA GLN A 329 -7.27 24.94 3.02
C GLN A 329 -5.97 24.24 2.63
N CYS A 330 -5.85 23.83 1.36
CA CYS A 330 -4.68 23.21 0.77
C CYS A 330 -4.54 23.69 -0.68
N ILE A 331 -3.31 23.70 -1.19
CA ILE A 331 -3.01 24.02 -2.60
C ILE A 331 -2.58 22.75 -3.33
N PHE A 332 -1.63 22.02 -2.76
CA PHE A 332 -1.10 20.78 -3.32
C PHE A 332 -1.47 19.62 -2.41
N ALA A 333 -2.21 18.66 -2.95
CA ALA A 333 -2.62 17.46 -2.22
C ALA A 333 -2.15 16.23 -2.99
N VAL A 334 -1.19 15.47 -2.44
CA VAL A 334 -0.75 14.21 -3.03
C VAL A 334 -1.48 13.06 -2.36
N ASP A 335 -2.20 12.31 -3.18
CA ASP A 335 -2.91 11.09 -2.80
C ASP A 335 -2.92 10.09 -3.97
N SER A 336 -3.33 8.86 -3.67
CA SER A 336 -3.49 7.80 -4.66
C SER A 336 -4.50 8.18 -5.75
N THR A 337 -4.20 7.82 -6.99
CA THR A 337 -5.17 7.91 -8.10
C THR A 337 -6.42 7.07 -7.83
N ALA A 338 -6.31 5.97 -7.05
CA ALA A 338 -7.47 5.20 -6.59
C ALA A 338 -8.47 6.00 -5.75
N GLY A 339 -8.07 7.16 -5.22
CA GLY A 339 -8.95 8.09 -4.50
C GLY A 339 -9.36 9.30 -5.32
N ALA A 340 -9.14 9.32 -6.64
CA ALA A 340 -9.36 10.48 -7.49
C ALA A 340 -10.79 11.05 -7.41
N THR A 341 -11.79 10.21 -7.24
CA THR A 341 -13.20 10.62 -7.11
C THR A 341 -13.50 11.47 -5.88
N TRP A 342 -12.60 11.47 -4.88
CA TRP A 342 -12.72 12.23 -3.64
C TRP A 342 -11.92 13.54 -3.64
N MET A 343 -11.28 13.86 -4.77
CA MET A 343 -10.36 14.98 -4.88
C MET A 343 -10.89 16.03 -5.84
N GLY A 344 -10.75 17.31 -5.47
CA GLY A 344 -11.10 18.44 -6.33
C GLY A 344 -12.49 19.02 -6.08
N ALA A 345 -12.81 20.08 -6.83
CA ALA A 345 -14.00 20.90 -6.61
C ALA A 345 -15.33 20.16 -6.81
N GLU A 346 -15.34 19.10 -7.60
CA GLU A 346 -16.54 18.31 -7.91
C GLU A 346 -16.69 17.04 -7.07
N ALA A 347 -15.74 16.79 -6.15
CA ALA A 347 -15.77 15.58 -5.34
C ALA A 347 -17.01 15.53 -4.44
N PRO A 348 -17.61 14.34 -4.25
CA PRO A 348 -18.67 14.17 -3.27
C PRO A 348 -18.09 14.37 -1.86
N LEU A 349 -18.66 15.29 -1.11
CA LEU A 349 -18.10 15.73 0.17
C LEU A 349 -18.74 14.95 1.30
N LEU A 350 -17.92 14.22 2.03
CA LEU A 350 -18.40 13.38 3.12
C LEU A 350 -18.39 14.11 4.48
N ASP A 351 -17.45 15.02 4.72
CA ASP A 351 -17.20 15.57 6.05
C ASP A 351 -17.07 17.09 6.09
N ILE A 352 -17.38 17.82 4.99
CA ILE A 352 -17.30 19.28 4.95
C ILE A 352 -18.70 19.86 4.84
N PRO A 353 -19.10 20.76 5.75
CA PRO A 353 -20.34 21.48 5.60
C PRO A 353 -20.39 22.24 4.28
N PRO A 354 -21.53 22.25 3.53
CA PRO A 354 -21.62 22.90 2.23
C PRO A 354 -21.19 24.37 2.21
N GLU A 355 -21.38 25.09 3.31
CA GLU A 355 -20.97 26.48 3.48
C GLU A 355 -19.45 26.69 3.62
N GLN A 356 -18.68 25.63 3.78
CA GLN A 356 -17.22 25.67 3.84
C GLN A 356 -16.55 25.30 2.53
N LEU A 357 -17.35 24.97 1.53
CA LEU A 357 -16.85 24.65 0.19
C LEU A 357 -16.33 25.88 -0.51
N VAL A 358 -15.22 25.72 -1.21
CA VAL A 358 -14.61 26.76 -2.02
C VAL A 358 -14.62 26.32 -3.48
N GLU A 359 -15.14 27.17 -4.36
CA GLU A 359 -15.04 26.98 -5.80
C GLU A 359 -13.61 27.30 -6.26
N PHE A 360 -12.99 26.38 -6.98
CA PHE A 360 -11.67 26.55 -7.58
C PHE A 360 -11.49 25.62 -8.78
N GLU A 361 -10.57 25.98 -9.67
CA GLU A 361 -10.14 25.12 -10.75
C GLU A 361 -9.15 24.09 -10.21
N THR A 362 -9.47 22.79 -10.40
CA THR A 362 -8.61 21.69 -10.03
C THR A 362 -7.74 21.28 -11.21
N ALA A 363 -6.43 21.21 -11.03
CA ALA A 363 -5.51 20.52 -11.94
C ALA A 363 -5.05 19.20 -11.31
N VAL A 364 -4.88 18.17 -12.13
CA VAL A 364 -4.33 16.88 -11.71
C VAL A 364 -3.03 16.67 -12.48
N LEU A 365 -1.93 16.59 -11.76
CA LEU A 365 -0.59 16.49 -12.32
C LEU A 365 0.15 15.29 -11.72
N PRO A 366 1.20 14.79 -12.40
CA PRO A 366 2.14 13.89 -11.76
C PRO A 366 2.69 14.48 -10.46
N ILE A 367 3.13 13.62 -9.54
CA ILE A 367 3.80 14.06 -8.32
C ILE A 367 5.02 14.94 -8.64
N PRO A 368 5.44 15.84 -7.74
CA PRO A 368 6.62 16.68 -7.95
C PRO A 368 7.87 15.85 -8.25
N GLN A 369 8.75 16.38 -9.08
CA GLN A 369 9.99 15.76 -9.53
C GLN A 369 11.21 16.62 -9.14
N PHE A 370 12.35 15.98 -8.83
CA PHE A 370 13.64 16.68 -8.76
C PHE A 370 14.21 16.94 -10.15
N ASP A 371 13.99 15.98 -11.07
CA ASP A 371 14.36 16.11 -12.48
C ASP A 371 13.14 15.88 -13.38
N PRO A 372 12.55 16.96 -13.95
CA PRO A 372 11.41 16.86 -14.84
C PRO A 372 11.69 16.14 -16.17
N GLU A 373 12.96 16.07 -16.60
CA GLU A 373 13.33 15.40 -17.85
C GLU A 373 13.37 13.87 -17.69
N HIS A 374 13.58 13.37 -16.47
CA HIS A 374 13.62 11.95 -16.12
C HIS A 374 12.64 11.61 -14.98
N PRO A 375 11.33 11.78 -15.19
CA PRO A 375 10.36 11.62 -14.12
C PRO A 375 10.29 10.18 -13.61
N LYS A 376 10.18 10.03 -12.30
CA LYS A 376 10.00 8.73 -11.62
C LYS A 376 8.79 8.79 -10.71
N MET A 377 7.94 7.78 -10.81
CA MET A 377 6.72 7.67 -10.01
C MET A 377 6.60 6.27 -9.42
N ILE A 378 5.94 6.16 -8.29
CA ILE A 378 5.65 4.87 -7.68
C ILE A 378 4.55 4.14 -8.46
N SER A 379 4.74 2.84 -8.68
CA SER A 379 3.66 1.91 -8.98
C SER A 379 3.16 1.32 -7.66
N GLN A 380 1.87 1.33 -7.46
CA GLN A 380 1.24 0.74 -6.28
C GLN A 380 -0.06 0.05 -6.66
N GLY A 381 -0.63 -0.68 -5.73
CA GLY A 381 -1.90 -1.36 -5.92
C GLY A 381 -1.85 -2.81 -5.46
N PRO A 382 -3.03 -3.40 -5.21
CA PRO A 382 -3.10 -4.73 -4.65
C PRO A 382 -2.77 -5.81 -5.68
N SER A 383 -2.26 -6.90 -5.15
CA SER A 383 -2.09 -8.18 -5.81
C SER A 383 -2.95 -9.25 -5.13
N VAL A 384 -3.05 -10.42 -5.71
CA VAL A 384 -3.78 -11.56 -5.15
C VAL A 384 -2.81 -12.70 -4.92
N CYS A 385 -2.73 -13.20 -3.70
CA CYS A 385 -1.95 -14.38 -3.35
C CYS A 385 -2.83 -15.56 -2.97
N VAL A 386 -2.26 -16.77 -3.08
CA VAL A 386 -2.89 -18.03 -2.73
C VAL A 386 -2.15 -18.63 -1.53
N PHE A 387 -2.89 -19.03 -0.51
CA PHE A 387 -2.33 -19.70 0.66
C PHE A 387 -2.35 -21.22 0.49
N TYR A 388 -1.29 -21.85 0.98
CA TYR A 388 -1.16 -23.29 0.97
C TYR A 388 -2.29 -23.98 1.77
N LYS A 389 -2.82 -25.06 1.20
CA LYS A 389 -3.77 -25.97 1.82
C LYS A 389 -3.30 -27.41 1.59
N ASP A 390 -3.65 -28.29 2.51
CA ASP A 390 -3.22 -29.71 2.42
C ASP A 390 -3.86 -30.44 1.23
N ASP A 391 -5.02 -29.98 0.78
CA ASP A 391 -5.69 -30.51 -0.40
C ASP A 391 -5.23 -29.77 -1.68
N PRO A 392 -4.50 -30.43 -2.60
CA PRO A 392 -4.05 -29.79 -3.82
C PRO A 392 -5.18 -29.35 -4.76
N GLN A 393 -6.37 -29.98 -4.67
CA GLN A 393 -7.54 -29.53 -5.44
C GLN A 393 -8.10 -28.22 -4.91
N GLU A 394 -7.99 -27.97 -3.61
CA GLU A 394 -8.38 -26.70 -2.98
C GLU A 394 -7.43 -25.56 -3.40
N VAL A 395 -6.13 -25.84 -3.50
CA VAL A 395 -5.14 -24.87 -4.03
C VAL A 395 -5.39 -24.60 -5.51
N LEU A 396 -5.67 -25.65 -6.32
CA LEU A 396 -5.97 -25.45 -7.74
C LEU A 396 -7.28 -24.66 -7.95
N ALA A 397 -8.33 -24.93 -7.17
CA ALA A 397 -9.56 -24.13 -7.20
C ALA A 397 -9.29 -22.65 -6.85
N SER A 398 -8.44 -22.41 -5.86
CA SER A 398 -8.03 -21.06 -5.44
C SER A 398 -7.26 -20.34 -6.54
N TRP A 399 -6.37 -21.03 -7.24
CA TRP A 399 -5.65 -20.53 -8.39
C TRP A 399 -6.56 -20.17 -9.56
N LEU A 400 -7.51 -21.06 -9.91
CA LEU A 400 -8.48 -20.81 -10.96
C LEU A 400 -9.33 -19.57 -10.65
N PHE A 401 -9.77 -19.42 -9.40
CA PHE A 401 -10.50 -18.22 -8.98
C PHE A 401 -9.62 -16.96 -9.02
N THR A 402 -8.35 -17.06 -8.63
CA THR A 402 -7.41 -15.94 -8.73
C THR A 402 -7.24 -15.44 -10.16
N GLN A 403 -7.10 -16.36 -11.14
CA GLN A 403 -7.05 -15.99 -12.55
C GLN A 403 -8.39 -15.40 -13.04
N PHE A 404 -9.52 -15.92 -12.54
CA PHE A 404 -10.84 -15.40 -12.91
C PHE A 404 -11.01 -13.91 -12.53
N LEU A 405 -10.42 -13.48 -11.43
CA LEU A 405 -10.41 -12.06 -11.04
C LEU A 405 -9.65 -11.17 -12.04
N LEU A 406 -8.81 -11.75 -12.91
CA LEU A 406 -8.08 -11.05 -13.95
C LEU A 406 -8.78 -11.10 -15.33
N THR A 407 -9.96 -11.68 -15.41
CA THR A 407 -10.75 -11.64 -16.65
C THR A 407 -11.09 -10.21 -17.03
N ASN A 408 -11.21 -9.96 -18.33
CA ASN A 408 -11.43 -8.63 -18.88
C ASN A 408 -12.64 -7.93 -18.23
N ASP A 409 -13.77 -8.65 -18.09
CA ASP A 409 -14.98 -8.10 -17.50
C ASP A 409 -14.78 -7.65 -16.04
N THR A 410 -14.06 -8.44 -15.24
CA THR A 410 -13.76 -8.09 -13.84
C THR A 410 -12.80 -6.90 -13.76
N GLN A 411 -11.78 -6.87 -14.62
CA GLN A 411 -10.77 -5.81 -14.64
C GLN A 411 -11.38 -4.47 -15.05
N ILE A 412 -12.18 -4.44 -16.11
CA ILE A 412 -12.89 -3.22 -16.56
C ILE A 412 -13.85 -2.74 -15.48
N ALA A 413 -14.74 -3.62 -15.02
CA ALA A 413 -15.73 -3.24 -14.02
C ALA A 413 -15.08 -2.66 -12.74
N TYR A 414 -13.94 -3.21 -12.32
CA TYR A 414 -13.25 -2.71 -11.13
C TYR A 414 -12.56 -1.37 -11.39
N SER A 415 -11.94 -1.17 -12.55
CA SER A 415 -11.26 0.09 -12.90
C SER A 415 -12.24 1.27 -13.04
N GLU A 416 -13.49 1.00 -13.40
CA GLU A 416 -14.55 2.01 -13.48
C GLU A 416 -15.04 2.52 -12.10
N THR A 417 -14.65 1.87 -10.99
CA THR A 417 -15.11 2.28 -9.64
C THR A 417 -14.33 3.46 -9.07
N GLU A 418 -13.03 3.48 -9.30
CA GLU A 418 -12.07 4.46 -8.78
C GLU A 418 -10.90 4.57 -9.77
N GLY A 419 -9.94 5.41 -9.53
CA GLY A 419 -8.79 5.66 -10.42
C GLY A 419 -7.75 4.53 -10.45
N TYR A 420 -8.21 3.29 -10.58
CA TYR A 420 -7.35 2.12 -10.81
C TYR A 420 -7.10 1.89 -12.30
N VAL A 421 -5.96 1.28 -12.58
CA VAL A 421 -5.55 0.83 -13.91
C VAL A 421 -5.65 -0.69 -13.96
N PRO A 422 -6.32 -1.27 -14.98
CA PRO A 422 -6.32 -2.71 -15.20
C PRO A 422 -4.90 -3.25 -15.40
N VAL A 423 -4.68 -4.49 -14.99
CA VAL A 423 -3.34 -5.11 -15.08
C VAL A 423 -3.12 -5.88 -16.37
N THR A 424 -4.14 -5.99 -17.20
CA THR A 424 -4.07 -6.66 -18.50
C THR A 424 -4.16 -5.66 -19.64
N LEU A 425 -3.35 -5.86 -20.70
CA LEU A 425 -3.34 -4.99 -21.89
C LEU A 425 -4.68 -4.94 -22.61
N LYS A 426 -5.45 -6.04 -22.54
CA LYS A 426 -6.77 -6.13 -23.18
C LYS A 426 -7.83 -5.28 -22.47
N ALA A 427 -7.70 -5.06 -21.16
CA ALA A 427 -8.64 -4.28 -20.37
C ALA A 427 -8.28 -2.78 -20.32
N GLN A 428 -7.05 -2.40 -20.66
CA GLN A 428 -6.62 -1.01 -20.82
C GLN A 428 -7.16 -0.39 -22.13
#